data_d4d7dc8aa7dd4c225fe7b75cc081a62f
#
_entry.id   d4d7dc8aa7dd4c225fe7b75cc081a62f
#
_cell.length_a   1.000
_cell.length_b   1.000
_cell.length_c   1.000
_cell.angle_alpha   90.00
_cell.angle_beta   90.00
_cell.angle_gamma   90.00
#
_symmetry.space_group_name_H-M   'P 1'
#
loop_
_entity.id
_entity.type
_entity.pdbx_description
1 polymer ?
#
loop_
_entity_poly.entity_id
_entity_poly.type
_entity_poly.pdbx_seq_one_letter_code
_entity_poly.pdbx_strand_id
1 'polypeptide(L)'
;MRRVDRQDDWPQSWKDSYAYDRQEIYGEISNHGYACAYENRRRQTLRLLTEVLAPGARILDLAGAQGNFSLTLAEMGYDVTWNDLREELVDYVRLKYERGQLQFAPGNALDLHFPFLFDAVLITEVIEHVAHPDEFLVKTAALVKPHGSIVLTTPNGTYFRNSLPKFSDCAHPRVYEAVQFRPDAEGHIFLLHPDEIRVLADRAGLDIDLVRLFTNPLTAGHMKTETLLRILPRRWIDMFEAATRRLPFSLQQKLLVQMAVRFRKREPVPDEIFSREQDSIR
;
A
#
# COMPACT_ATOMS: atom_id res chain seq x y z
N MET A 1 4.23 -18.72 -7.31
CA MET A 1 5.45 -17.85 -7.21
C MET A 1 6.64 -18.73 -6.89
N ARG A 2 7.65 -18.71 -7.77
CA ARG A 2 8.85 -19.56 -7.66
C ARG A 2 9.77 -19.06 -6.54
N ARG A 3 10.31 -19.99 -5.78
CA ARG A 3 11.45 -19.69 -4.90
C ARG A 3 12.71 -19.56 -5.75
N VAL A 4 13.50 -18.52 -5.49
CA VAL A 4 14.81 -18.30 -6.12
C VAL A 4 15.91 -18.46 -5.09
N ASP A 5 17.10 -18.87 -5.54
CA ASP A 5 18.29 -18.97 -4.71
C ASP A 5 19.18 -17.77 -4.94
N ARG A 6 19.68 -17.16 -3.85
CA ARG A 6 20.56 -16.01 -3.92
C ARG A 6 21.85 -16.35 -4.65
N GLN A 7 22.30 -15.43 -5.51
CA GLN A 7 23.59 -15.50 -6.16
C GLN A 7 24.49 -14.34 -5.66
N ASP A 8 25.78 -14.57 -5.62
CA ASP A 8 26.73 -13.59 -5.07
C ASP A 8 26.95 -12.40 -6.01
N ASP A 9 26.79 -12.59 -7.30
CA ASP A 9 26.91 -11.59 -8.36
C ASP A 9 25.68 -10.71 -8.56
N TRP A 10 24.58 -10.95 -7.84
CA TRP A 10 23.38 -10.11 -7.95
C TRP A 10 23.66 -8.65 -7.57
N PRO A 11 22.99 -7.69 -8.22
CA PRO A 11 22.99 -6.29 -7.78
C PRO A 11 22.54 -6.16 -6.31
N GLN A 12 22.97 -5.08 -5.65
CA GLN A 12 22.62 -4.88 -4.24
C GLN A 12 21.10 -4.79 -4.03
N SER A 13 20.36 -4.09 -4.92
CA SER A 13 18.90 -3.99 -4.87
C SER A 13 18.19 -5.36 -4.91
N TRP A 14 18.75 -6.34 -5.64
CA TRP A 14 18.22 -7.71 -5.65
C TRP A 14 18.53 -8.44 -4.35
N LYS A 15 19.73 -8.25 -3.80
CA LYS A 15 20.14 -8.85 -2.52
C LYS A 15 19.26 -8.34 -1.38
N ASP A 16 18.93 -7.05 -1.40
CA ASP A 16 18.03 -6.42 -0.41
C ASP A 16 16.60 -6.94 -0.57
N SER A 17 16.09 -6.98 -1.81
CA SER A 17 14.77 -7.56 -2.11
C SER A 17 14.67 -9.02 -1.68
N TYR A 18 15.72 -9.81 -1.91
CA TYR A 18 15.79 -11.21 -1.47
C TYR A 18 15.80 -11.35 0.06
N ALA A 19 16.46 -10.42 0.77
CA ALA A 19 16.44 -10.43 2.25
C ALA A 19 15.03 -10.22 2.81
N TYR A 20 14.20 -9.40 2.15
CA TYR A 20 12.78 -9.28 2.47
C TYR A 20 12.01 -10.55 2.10
N ASP A 21 12.21 -11.10 0.89
CA ASP A 21 11.53 -12.32 0.44
C ASP A 21 11.74 -13.51 1.37
N ARG A 22 12.92 -13.65 1.98
CA ARG A 22 13.21 -14.69 2.98
C ARG A 22 12.19 -14.67 4.12
N GLN A 23 11.84 -13.49 4.61
CA GLN A 23 10.91 -13.31 5.72
C GLN A 23 9.45 -13.26 5.28
N GLU A 24 9.18 -12.66 4.12
CA GLU A 24 7.83 -12.39 3.63
C GLU A 24 7.16 -13.61 2.99
N ILE A 25 7.92 -14.37 2.20
CA ILE A 25 7.37 -15.46 1.39
C ILE A 25 8.07 -16.80 1.53
N TYR A 26 9.35 -16.84 1.96
CA TYR A 26 10.08 -18.10 2.04
C TYR A 26 10.06 -18.73 3.44
N GLY A 27 9.51 -18.04 4.44
CA GLY A 27 9.37 -18.56 5.80
C GLY A 27 10.69 -18.61 6.60
N GLU A 28 11.74 -17.95 6.11
CA GLU A 28 13.03 -17.85 6.80
C GLU A 28 13.06 -16.62 7.71
N ILE A 29 12.29 -16.70 8.79
CA ILE A 29 12.00 -15.55 9.64
C ILE A 29 13.19 -15.24 10.54
N SER A 30 13.80 -14.05 10.34
CA SER A 30 14.81 -13.47 11.23
C SER A 30 14.21 -12.45 12.21
N ASN A 31 13.08 -11.82 11.84
CA ASN A 31 12.31 -10.90 12.66
C ASN A 31 10.84 -11.30 12.65
N HIS A 32 10.37 -11.93 13.73
CA HIS A 32 9.00 -12.45 13.83
C HIS A 32 7.95 -11.34 13.91
N GLY A 33 8.30 -10.20 14.51
CA GLY A 33 7.42 -9.02 14.52
C GLY A 33 7.16 -8.47 13.12
N TYR A 34 8.23 -8.29 12.35
CA TYR A 34 8.13 -7.87 10.94
C TYR A 34 7.31 -8.87 10.11
N ALA A 35 7.62 -10.18 10.21
CA ALA A 35 6.92 -11.21 9.46
C ALA A 35 5.41 -11.25 9.80
N CYS A 36 5.04 -11.08 11.08
CA CYS A 36 3.64 -10.97 11.50
C CYS A 36 2.97 -9.71 10.93
N ALA A 37 3.65 -8.57 10.98
CA ALA A 37 3.14 -7.31 10.43
C ALA A 37 2.92 -7.39 8.92
N TYR A 38 3.89 -7.97 8.19
CA TYR A 38 3.78 -8.18 6.74
C TYR A 38 2.62 -9.12 6.39
N GLU A 39 2.50 -10.27 7.06
CA GLU A 39 1.40 -11.22 6.79
C GLU A 39 0.03 -10.62 7.10
N ASN A 40 -0.09 -9.81 8.15
CA ASN A 40 -1.31 -9.07 8.44
C ASN A 40 -1.62 -8.06 7.32
N ARG A 41 -0.64 -7.28 6.87
CA ARG A 41 -0.77 -6.35 5.75
C ARG A 41 -1.19 -7.08 4.49
N ARG A 42 -0.47 -8.14 4.11
CA ARG A 42 -0.79 -8.96 2.95
C ARG A 42 -2.24 -9.46 2.98
N ARG A 43 -2.68 -10.01 4.11
CA ARG A 43 -4.04 -10.54 4.29
C ARG A 43 -5.09 -9.44 4.16
N GLN A 44 -4.89 -8.27 4.78
CA GLN A 44 -5.83 -7.17 4.70
C GLN A 44 -5.89 -6.58 3.29
N THR A 45 -4.75 -6.36 2.65
CA THR A 45 -4.66 -5.83 1.29
C THR A 45 -5.37 -6.72 0.28
N LEU A 46 -5.04 -8.02 0.26
CA LEU A 46 -5.67 -8.97 -0.64
C LEU A 46 -7.18 -9.04 -0.41
N ARG A 47 -7.61 -9.05 0.85
CA ARG A 47 -9.03 -9.06 1.19
C ARG A 47 -9.75 -7.81 0.68
N LEU A 48 -9.18 -6.61 0.85
CA LEU A 48 -9.78 -5.36 0.38
C LEU A 48 -9.95 -5.34 -1.14
N LEU A 49 -9.02 -5.91 -1.89
CA LEU A 49 -9.11 -6.04 -3.34
C LEU A 49 -10.16 -7.10 -3.75
N THR A 50 -10.08 -8.30 -3.20
CA THR A 50 -10.92 -9.43 -3.60
C THR A 50 -12.40 -9.28 -3.22
N GLU A 51 -12.72 -8.45 -2.22
CA GLU A 51 -14.11 -8.12 -1.84
C GLU A 51 -14.85 -7.33 -2.93
N VAL A 52 -14.14 -6.63 -3.84
CA VAL A 52 -14.75 -5.71 -4.80
C VAL A 52 -14.37 -5.97 -6.26
N LEU A 53 -13.32 -6.72 -6.51
CA LEU A 53 -12.84 -6.98 -7.86
C LEU A 53 -13.31 -8.32 -8.40
N ALA A 54 -13.80 -8.32 -9.62
CA ALA A 54 -14.08 -9.56 -10.36
C ALA A 54 -12.78 -10.21 -10.87
N PRO A 55 -12.74 -11.52 -11.09
CA PRO A 55 -11.64 -12.19 -11.77
C PRO A 55 -11.32 -11.52 -13.12
N GLY A 56 -10.04 -11.39 -13.44
CA GLY A 56 -9.57 -10.72 -14.66
C GLY A 56 -9.56 -9.19 -14.58
N ALA A 57 -9.94 -8.57 -13.45
CA ALA A 57 -9.82 -7.13 -13.27
C ALA A 57 -8.36 -6.67 -13.43
N ARG A 58 -8.18 -5.48 -14.02
CA ARG A 58 -6.87 -4.86 -14.23
C ARG A 58 -6.41 -4.13 -12.98
N ILE A 59 -5.25 -4.50 -12.46
CA ILE A 59 -4.68 -3.92 -11.24
C ILE A 59 -3.32 -3.32 -11.56
N LEU A 60 -3.10 -2.06 -11.19
CA LEU A 60 -1.77 -1.47 -11.12
C LEU A 60 -1.24 -1.63 -9.69
N ASP A 61 -0.13 -2.34 -9.53
CA ASP A 61 0.64 -2.40 -8.28
C ASP A 61 1.73 -1.31 -8.35
N LEU A 62 1.42 -0.16 -7.76
CA LEU A 62 2.26 1.04 -7.82
C LEU A 62 3.36 0.94 -6.75
N ALA A 63 4.62 1.06 -7.17
CA ALA A 63 5.81 0.82 -6.37
C ALA A 63 5.83 -0.60 -5.78
N GLY A 64 5.60 -1.59 -6.64
CA GLY A 64 5.45 -3.01 -6.29
C GLY A 64 6.72 -3.70 -5.79
N ALA A 65 7.85 -3.01 -5.74
CA ALA A 65 9.14 -3.49 -5.23
C ALA A 65 9.50 -4.89 -5.75
N GLN A 66 9.80 -5.85 -4.86
CA GLN A 66 10.09 -7.24 -5.21
C GLN A 66 8.90 -8.02 -5.80
N GLY A 67 7.75 -7.39 -6.00
CA GLY A 67 6.61 -7.92 -6.74
C GLY A 67 5.78 -8.98 -6.00
N ASN A 68 5.85 -9.08 -4.68
CA ASN A 68 5.14 -10.12 -3.92
C ASN A 68 3.62 -9.99 -4.02
N PHE A 69 3.09 -8.77 -4.05
CA PHE A 69 1.66 -8.54 -4.30
C PHE A 69 1.31 -8.78 -5.76
N SER A 70 2.07 -8.22 -6.71
CA SER A 70 1.85 -8.39 -8.15
C SER A 70 1.79 -9.86 -8.55
N LEU A 71 2.77 -10.66 -8.14
CA LEU A 71 2.83 -12.09 -8.43
C LEU A 71 1.67 -12.86 -7.80
N THR A 72 1.32 -12.55 -6.54
CA THR A 72 0.18 -13.17 -5.87
C THR A 72 -1.13 -12.86 -6.58
N LEU A 73 -1.37 -11.61 -6.97
CA LEU A 73 -2.58 -11.18 -7.66
C LEU A 73 -2.68 -11.79 -9.07
N ALA A 74 -1.56 -11.86 -9.80
CA ALA A 74 -1.51 -12.54 -11.11
C ALA A 74 -1.86 -14.03 -10.99
N GLU A 75 -1.34 -14.73 -9.97
CA GLU A 75 -1.69 -16.13 -9.69
C GLU A 75 -3.15 -16.34 -9.28
N MET A 76 -3.77 -15.30 -8.69
CA MET A 76 -5.21 -15.29 -8.38
C MET A 76 -6.10 -15.02 -9.60
N GLY A 77 -5.52 -14.73 -10.78
CA GLY A 77 -6.24 -14.56 -12.04
C GLY A 77 -6.60 -13.11 -12.38
N TYR A 78 -5.93 -12.14 -11.76
CA TYR A 78 -6.02 -10.72 -12.13
C TYR A 78 -5.05 -10.38 -13.27
N ASP A 79 -5.36 -9.35 -14.08
CA ASP A 79 -4.44 -8.76 -15.07
C ASP A 79 -3.63 -7.65 -14.36
N VAL A 80 -2.39 -7.96 -14.01
CA VAL A 80 -1.58 -7.11 -13.14
C VAL A 80 -0.52 -6.38 -13.93
N THR A 81 -0.41 -5.08 -13.71
CA THR A 81 0.73 -4.26 -14.13
C THR A 81 1.59 -3.96 -12.90
N TRP A 82 2.78 -4.54 -12.85
CA TRP A 82 3.79 -4.20 -11.87
C TRP A 82 4.47 -2.89 -12.27
N ASN A 83 4.65 -1.98 -11.32
CA ASN A 83 5.38 -0.75 -11.49
C ASN A 83 6.33 -0.51 -10.32
N ASP A 84 7.53 -0.03 -10.58
CA ASP A 84 8.48 0.51 -9.61
C ASP A 84 9.43 1.48 -10.31
N LEU A 85 10.02 2.41 -9.58
CA LEU A 85 11.04 3.32 -10.08
C LEU A 85 12.35 2.60 -10.43
N ARG A 86 12.61 1.48 -9.77
CA ARG A 86 13.83 0.65 -9.92
C ARG A 86 13.63 -0.35 -11.06
N GLU A 87 13.98 0.05 -12.27
CA GLU A 87 13.85 -0.80 -13.46
C GLU A 87 14.54 -2.15 -13.33
N GLU A 88 15.67 -2.19 -12.63
CA GLU A 88 16.45 -3.42 -12.43
C GLU A 88 15.68 -4.51 -11.65
N LEU A 89 14.63 -4.16 -10.93
CA LEU A 89 13.77 -5.13 -10.24
C LEU A 89 12.85 -5.92 -11.20
N VAL A 90 12.63 -5.46 -12.43
CA VAL A 90 11.85 -6.19 -13.44
C VAL A 90 12.36 -7.63 -13.58
N ASP A 91 13.67 -7.79 -13.76
CA ASP A 91 14.24 -9.11 -13.96
C ASP A 91 14.24 -9.94 -12.67
N TYR A 92 14.39 -9.30 -11.51
CA TYR A 92 14.22 -9.99 -10.23
C TYR A 92 12.79 -10.55 -10.05
N VAL A 93 11.78 -9.76 -10.37
CA VAL A 93 10.37 -10.22 -10.32
C VAL A 93 10.12 -11.34 -11.33
N ARG A 94 10.69 -11.24 -12.55
CA ARG A 94 10.62 -12.31 -13.57
C ARG A 94 11.19 -13.64 -13.10
N LEU A 95 12.27 -13.63 -12.32
CA LEU A 95 12.83 -14.88 -11.76
C LEU A 95 11.81 -15.64 -10.90
N LYS A 96 10.94 -14.91 -10.19
CA LYS A 96 9.93 -15.48 -9.29
C LYS A 96 8.60 -15.79 -9.98
N TYR A 97 8.38 -15.27 -11.18
CA TYR A 97 7.14 -15.46 -11.91
C TYR A 97 6.95 -16.92 -12.38
N GLU A 98 5.76 -17.46 -12.21
CA GLU A 98 5.37 -18.79 -12.66
C GLU A 98 4.16 -18.77 -13.58
N ARG A 99 3.13 -18.00 -13.22
CA ARG A 99 1.84 -18.00 -13.94
C ARG A 99 1.01 -16.75 -13.68
N GLY A 100 -0.03 -16.58 -14.49
CA GLY A 100 -0.97 -15.47 -14.43
C GLY A 100 -0.67 -14.42 -15.49
N GLN A 101 -1.37 -13.29 -15.44
CA GLN A 101 -1.15 -12.18 -16.36
C GLN A 101 -0.38 -11.10 -15.60
N LEU A 102 0.86 -10.84 -16.03
CA LEU A 102 1.75 -9.85 -15.42
C LEU A 102 2.44 -9.06 -16.51
N GLN A 103 2.28 -7.75 -16.46
CA GLN A 103 2.95 -6.77 -17.31
C GLN A 103 3.90 -5.93 -16.46
N PHE A 104 4.92 -5.34 -17.09
CA PHE A 104 5.91 -4.51 -16.42
C PHE A 104 5.88 -3.10 -16.99
N ALA A 105 5.77 -2.12 -16.13
CA ALA A 105 5.79 -0.70 -16.45
C ALA A 105 6.77 0.03 -15.51
N PRO A 106 8.10 -0.17 -15.67
CA PRO A 106 9.08 0.48 -14.84
C PRO A 106 9.09 2.00 -15.05
N GLY A 107 9.51 2.73 -14.02
CA GLY A 107 9.54 4.19 -14.01
C GLY A 107 8.44 4.80 -13.12
N ASN A 108 8.32 6.13 -13.16
CA ASN A 108 7.29 6.82 -12.38
C ASN A 108 5.90 6.61 -13.00
N ALA A 109 5.06 5.80 -12.35
CA ALA A 109 3.70 5.49 -12.83
C ALA A 109 2.85 6.75 -13.10
N LEU A 110 3.10 7.85 -12.38
CA LEU A 110 2.34 9.08 -12.51
C LEU A 110 2.72 9.91 -13.75
N ASP A 111 3.84 9.56 -14.40
CA ASP A 111 4.33 10.17 -15.64
C ASP A 111 4.19 9.23 -16.84
N LEU A 112 3.87 7.96 -16.61
CA LEU A 112 3.67 6.96 -17.66
C LEU A 112 2.30 7.12 -18.32
N HIS A 113 2.24 6.88 -19.62
CA HIS A 113 0.99 6.79 -20.37
C HIS A 113 0.51 5.33 -20.42
N PHE A 114 -0.65 5.08 -19.84
CA PHE A 114 -1.33 3.78 -19.94
C PHE A 114 -2.46 3.88 -20.98
N PRO A 115 -2.61 2.90 -21.89
CA PRO A 115 -3.65 2.93 -22.92
C PRO A 115 -5.07 2.67 -22.38
N PHE A 116 -5.19 2.41 -21.08
CA PHE A 116 -6.44 2.13 -20.38
C PHE A 116 -6.37 2.58 -18.93
N LEU A 117 -7.53 2.71 -18.32
CA LEU A 117 -7.66 2.90 -16.88
C LEU A 117 -7.76 1.54 -16.17
N PHE A 118 -7.31 1.50 -14.93
CA PHE A 118 -7.31 0.31 -14.08
C PHE A 118 -8.62 0.17 -13.30
N ASP A 119 -9.02 -1.07 -13.02
CA ASP A 119 -10.13 -1.38 -12.11
C ASP A 119 -9.73 -1.09 -10.67
N ALA A 120 -8.45 -1.33 -10.35
CA ALA A 120 -7.87 -0.91 -9.08
C ALA A 120 -6.41 -0.48 -9.21
N VAL A 121 -5.99 0.41 -8.30
CA VAL A 121 -4.58 0.72 -8.03
C VAL A 121 -4.27 0.30 -6.60
N LEU A 122 -3.19 -0.45 -6.45
CA LEU A 122 -2.65 -0.87 -5.16
C LEU A 122 -1.44 0.00 -4.80
N ILE A 123 -1.41 0.50 -3.57
CA ILE A 123 -0.34 1.34 -3.02
C ILE A 123 0.01 0.77 -1.64
N THR A 124 1.14 0.09 -1.51
CA THR A 124 1.53 -0.53 -0.23
C THR A 124 2.77 0.11 0.34
N GLU A 125 2.63 0.81 1.49
CA GLU A 125 3.74 1.45 2.21
C GLU A 125 4.55 2.41 1.30
N VAL A 126 3.86 3.35 0.66
CA VAL A 126 4.46 4.33 -0.27
C VAL A 126 4.16 5.75 0.13
N ILE A 127 2.90 6.05 0.50
CA ILE A 127 2.42 7.42 0.68
C ILE A 127 3.14 8.16 1.82
N GLU A 128 3.64 7.44 2.81
CA GLU A 128 4.45 7.96 3.92
C GLU A 128 5.85 8.44 3.51
N HIS A 129 6.29 8.07 2.32
CA HIS A 129 7.56 8.49 1.72
C HIS A 129 7.39 9.60 0.68
N VAL A 130 6.18 10.14 0.51
CA VAL A 130 5.84 11.15 -0.50
C VAL A 130 5.77 12.52 0.15
N ALA A 131 6.46 13.51 -0.42
CA ALA A 131 6.46 14.89 0.07
C ALA A 131 5.09 15.58 -0.08
N HIS A 132 4.36 15.24 -1.16
CA HIS A 132 3.03 15.78 -1.51
C HIS A 132 2.00 14.65 -1.64
N PRO A 133 1.55 14.04 -0.52
CA PRO A 133 0.60 12.92 -0.56
C PRO A 133 -0.78 13.31 -1.13
N ASP A 134 -1.15 14.58 -1.09
CA ASP A 134 -2.36 15.12 -1.71
C ASP A 134 -2.27 15.08 -3.25
N GLU A 135 -1.20 15.61 -3.84
CA GLU A 135 -0.99 15.57 -5.29
C GLU A 135 -0.80 14.13 -5.78
N PHE A 136 -0.07 13.32 -5.01
CA PHE A 136 0.13 11.91 -5.30
C PHE A 136 -1.20 11.16 -5.42
N LEU A 137 -2.11 11.36 -4.46
CA LEU A 137 -3.40 10.68 -4.47
C LEU A 137 -4.30 11.18 -5.62
N VAL A 138 -4.29 12.48 -5.93
CA VAL A 138 -4.99 13.06 -7.10
C VAL A 138 -4.51 12.42 -8.40
N LYS A 139 -3.19 12.37 -8.61
CA LYS A 139 -2.60 11.75 -9.82
C LYS A 139 -2.91 10.26 -9.90
N THR A 140 -2.84 9.55 -8.77
CA THR A 140 -3.20 8.12 -8.71
C THR A 140 -4.68 7.91 -9.04
N ALA A 141 -5.57 8.76 -8.55
CA ALA A 141 -7.01 8.68 -8.87
C ALA A 141 -7.29 8.84 -10.37
N ALA A 142 -6.44 9.58 -11.11
CA ALA A 142 -6.57 9.72 -12.57
C ALA A 142 -6.33 8.38 -13.31
N LEU A 143 -5.56 7.46 -12.74
CA LEU A 143 -5.27 6.14 -13.33
C LEU A 143 -6.42 5.13 -13.16
N VAL A 144 -7.39 5.42 -12.31
CA VAL A 144 -8.49 4.50 -11.95
C VAL A 144 -9.74 4.83 -12.75
N LYS A 145 -10.47 3.80 -13.20
CA LYS A 145 -11.79 3.94 -13.84
C LYS A 145 -12.79 4.65 -12.91
N PRO A 146 -13.85 5.30 -13.42
CA PRO A 146 -15.02 5.65 -12.62
C PRO A 146 -15.50 4.42 -11.85
N HIS A 147 -15.85 4.59 -10.56
CA HIS A 147 -16.19 3.52 -9.61
C HIS A 147 -15.10 2.47 -9.33
N GLY A 148 -13.92 2.58 -9.95
CA GLY A 148 -12.78 1.75 -9.61
C GLY A 148 -12.22 2.08 -8.22
N SER A 149 -11.32 1.25 -7.74
CA SER A 149 -10.85 1.31 -6.35
C SER A 149 -9.37 1.68 -6.25
N ILE A 150 -9.01 2.37 -5.17
CA ILE A 150 -7.61 2.47 -4.72
C ILE A 150 -7.52 1.77 -3.37
N VAL A 151 -6.60 0.82 -3.23
CA VAL A 151 -6.28 0.18 -1.95
C VAL A 151 -4.90 0.67 -1.52
N LEU A 152 -4.89 1.34 -0.38
CA LEU A 152 -3.68 1.94 0.19
C LEU A 152 -3.40 1.31 1.54
N THR A 153 -2.13 0.96 1.81
CA THR A 153 -1.65 0.66 3.16
C THR A 153 -0.54 1.61 3.57
N THR A 154 -0.52 1.96 4.85
CA THR A 154 0.48 2.86 5.44
C THR A 154 0.54 2.62 6.95
N PRO A 155 1.62 2.96 7.65
CA PRO A 155 1.62 2.99 9.11
C PRO A 155 0.53 3.92 9.64
N ASN A 156 -0.05 3.55 10.78
CA ASN A 156 -1.09 4.36 11.42
C ASN A 156 -0.48 5.53 12.19
N GLY A 157 -0.66 6.76 11.71
CA GLY A 157 -0.12 7.98 12.33
C GLY A 157 -0.66 8.27 13.73
N THR A 158 -1.84 7.77 14.09
CA THR A 158 -2.41 7.93 15.44
C THR A 158 -1.92 6.90 16.46
N TYR A 159 -1.07 5.96 16.03
CA TYR A 159 -0.48 4.98 16.94
C TYR A 159 0.33 5.67 18.05
N PHE A 160 0.12 5.25 19.30
CA PHE A 160 0.64 5.95 20.50
C PHE A 160 2.17 6.11 20.57
N ARG A 161 2.93 5.35 19.80
CA ARG A 161 4.40 5.47 19.71
C ARG A 161 4.88 6.21 18.47
N ASN A 162 3.97 6.72 17.65
CA ASN A 162 4.36 7.56 16.53
C ASN A 162 4.93 8.89 17.04
N SER A 163 6.06 9.31 16.49
CA SER A 163 6.72 10.59 16.76
C SER A 163 6.89 11.45 15.50
N LEU A 164 6.45 10.97 14.34
CA LEU A 164 6.53 11.73 13.10
C LEU A 164 5.37 12.73 12.98
N PRO A 165 5.58 13.85 12.27
CA PRO A 165 4.56 14.87 12.08
C PRO A 165 3.40 14.35 11.21
N LYS A 166 2.26 15.03 11.32
CA LYS A 166 1.19 14.97 10.34
C LYS A 166 1.58 15.72 9.08
N PHE A 167 1.08 15.29 7.92
CA PHE A 167 1.20 16.05 6.70
C PHE A 167 0.50 17.42 6.81
N SER A 168 -0.70 17.46 7.39
CA SER A 168 -1.49 18.68 7.59
C SER A 168 -0.80 19.74 8.46
N ASP A 169 0.14 19.35 9.31
CA ASP A 169 0.90 20.27 10.16
C ASP A 169 2.16 20.82 9.44
N CYS A 170 2.48 20.29 8.26
CA CYS A 170 3.65 20.71 7.49
C CYS A 170 3.33 21.92 6.61
N ALA A 171 3.86 23.09 6.97
CA ALA A 171 3.68 24.32 6.19
C ALA A 171 4.45 24.33 4.86
N HIS A 172 5.54 23.57 4.76
CA HIS A 172 6.46 23.59 3.63
C HIS A 172 6.88 22.18 3.19
N PRO A 173 5.98 21.36 2.60
CA PRO A 173 6.30 19.98 2.22
C PRO A 173 7.42 19.88 1.17
N ARG A 174 7.66 20.94 0.37
CA ARG A 174 8.75 21.00 -0.62
C ARG A 174 10.14 20.70 -0.06
N VAL A 175 10.39 20.93 1.23
CA VAL A 175 11.68 20.64 1.85
C VAL A 175 12.00 19.12 1.82
N TYR A 176 10.98 18.28 1.67
CA TYR A 176 11.10 16.83 1.62
C TYR A 176 11.22 16.26 0.21
N GLU A 177 11.03 17.06 -0.85
CA GLU A 177 11.15 16.59 -2.25
C GLU A 177 12.53 16.02 -2.55
N ALA A 178 13.57 16.58 -1.92
CA ALA A 178 14.93 16.12 -2.11
C ALA A 178 15.23 14.75 -1.46
N VAL A 179 14.41 14.30 -0.52
CA VAL A 179 14.61 13.03 0.21
C VAL A 179 13.60 11.94 -0.17
N GLN A 180 12.49 12.30 -0.85
CA GLN A 180 11.52 11.32 -1.31
C GLN A 180 12.10 10.42 -2.42
N PHE A 181 11.64 9.18 -2.52
CA PHE A 181 11.98 8.22 -3.58
C PHE A 181 13.48 7.87 -3.71
N ARG A 182 14.31 8.18 -2.74
CA ARG A 182 15.69 7.73 -2.75
C ARG A 182 15.79 6.26 -2.40
N PRO A 183 16.66 5.49 -3.05
CA PRO A 183 16.88 4.06 -2.74
C PRO A 183 17.32 3.80 -1.30
N ASP A 184 17.98 4.79 -0.69
CA ASP A 184 18.49 4.80 0.68
C ASP A 184 17.59 5.60 1.66
N ALA A 185 16.43 6.10 1.20
CA ALA A 185 15.47 6.80 2.04
C ALA A 185 14.68 5.78 2.88
N GLU A 186 15.28 5.30 3.96
CA GLU A 186 14.60 4.41 4.92
C GLU A 186 13.58 5.14 5.80
N GLY A 187 13.51 6.46 5.72
CA GLY A 187 12.70 7.29 6.60
C GLY A 187 11.31 7.61 6.05
N HIS A 188 10.27 7.34 6.85
CA HIS A 188 8.96 7.95 6.61
C HIS A 188 9.06 9.47 6.78
N ILE A 189 8.44 10.23 5.86
CA ILE A 189 8.36 11.70 5.96
C ILE A 189 7.22 12.09 6.91
N PHE A 190 6.05 11.50 6.68
CA PHE A 190 4.85 11.70 7.47
C PHE A 190 4.24 10.36 7.85
N LEU A 191 3.46 10.32 8.95
CA LEU A 191 2.53 9.22 9.16
C LEU A 191 1.10 9.77 9.14
N LEU A 192 0.34 9.36 8.13
CA LEU A 192 -1.01 9.86 7.91
C LEU A 192 -1.96 9.40 9.01
N HIS A 193 -2.76 10.34 9.48
CA HIS A 193 -3.84 10.09 10.43
C HIS A 193 -5.17 9.80 9.69
N PRO A 194 -6.11 9.05 10.26
CA PRO A 194 -7.39 8.77 9.62
C PRO A 194 -8.22 10.01 9.28
N ASP A 195 -8.08 11.12 10.02
CA ASP A 195 -8.72 12.40 9.72
C ASP A 195 -8.13 13.06 8.47
N GLU A 196 -6.80 13.00 8.29
CA GLU A 196 -6.12 13.51 7.07
C GLU A 196 -6.51 12.72 5.83
N ILE A 197 -6.61 11.40 5.95
CA ILE A 197 -7.04 10.52 4.84
C ILE A 197 -8.37 10.99 4.25
N ARG A 198 -9.30 11.47 5.09
CA ARG A 198 -10.59 12.00 4.61
C ARG A 198 -10.39 13.26 3.75
N VAL A 199 -9.57 14.19 4.21
CA VAL A 199 -9.30 15.44 3.48
C VAL A 199 -8.58 15.15 2.15
N LEU A 200 -7.60 14.24 2.17
CA LEU A 200 -6.87 13.82 0.97
C LEU A 200 -7.80 13.12 -0.04
N ALA A 201 -8.69 12.26 0.43
CA ALA A 201 -9.67 11.58 -0.40
C ALA A 201 -10.61 12.57 -1.08
N ASP A 202 -11.17 13.52 -0.33
CA ASP A 202 -12.06 14.53 -0.87
C ASP A 202 -11.40 15.37 -1.97
N ARG A 203 -10.15 15.80 -1.77
CA ARG A 203 -9.35 16.51 -2.78
C ARG A 203 -9.10 15.69 -4.04
N ALA A 204 -8.94 14.39 -3.90
CA ALA A 204 -8.68 13.46 -5.00
C ALA A 204 -9.96 12.98 -5.71
N GLY A 205 -11.15 13.45 -5.32
CA GLY A 205 -12.42 12.98 -5.88
C GLY A 205 -12.73 11.52 -5.54
N LEU A 206 -12.33 11.09 -4.34
CA LEU A 206 -12.48 9.74 -3.84
C LEU A 206 -13.46 9.70 -2.67
N ASP A 207 -14.25 8.63 -2.57
CA ASP A 207 -15.00 8.27 -1.39
C ASP A 207 -14.25 7.22 -0.58
N ILE A 208 -14.24 7.34 0.73
CA ILE A 208 -13.70 6.29 1.61
C ILE A 208 -14.76 5.21 1.75
N ASP A 209 -14.51 4.06 1.14
CA ASP A 209 -15.37 2.89 1.24
C ASP A 209 -15.11 2.12 2.54
N LEU A 210 -13.84 1.98 2.95
CA LEU A 210 -13.47 1.25 4.15
C LEU A 210 -12.12 1.69 4.71
N VAL A 211 -12.04 1.82 6.03
CA VAL A 211 -10.78 1.97 6.77
C VAL A 211 -10.63 0.78 7.72
N ARG A 212 -9.50 0.12 7.67
CA ARG A 212 -9.13 -0.96 8.61
C ARG A 212 -7.83 -0.64 9.31
N LEU A 213 -7.85 -0.73 10.63
CA LEU A 213 -6.66 -0.71 11.46
C LEU A 213 -6.31 -2.14 11.86
N PHE A 214 -5.04 -2.47 11.84
CA PHE A 214 -4.58 -3.84 12.10
C PHE A 214 -3.15 -3.86 12.60
N THR A 215 -2.67 -5.03 12.96
CA THR A 215 -1.38 -5.32 13.59
C THR A 215 -1.27 -4.74 14.99
N ASN A 216 -1.34 -5.64 15.94
CA ASN A 216 -1.17 -5.36 17.36
C ASN A 216 0.31 -5.05 17.65
N PRO A 217 0.66 -4.07 18.52
CA PRO A 217 2.04 -3.77 18.87
C PRO A 217 2.81 -4.94 19.49
N LEU A 218 2.12 -5.87 20.15
CA LEU A 218 2.74 -7.09 20.64
C LEU A 218 3.16 -8.03 19.51
N THR A 219 2.33 -8.16 18.48
CA THR A 219 2.58 -9.02 17.33
C THR A 219 3.49 -8.36 16.29
N ALA A 220 3.58 -7.03 16.29
CA ALA A 220 4.55 -6.27 15.49
C ALA A 220 5.98 -6.26 16.08
N GLY A 221 6.18 -6.86 17.24
CA GLY A 221 7.49 -6.86 17.91
C GLY A 221 7.87 -5.54 18.60
N HIS A 222 6.99 -4.52 18.56
CA HIS A 222 7.27 -3.19 19.13
C HIS A 222 7.43 -3.18 20.65
N MET A 223 6.94 -4.21 21.34
CA MET A 223 6.99 -4.37 22.80
C MET A 223 8.07 -5.35 23.25
N LYS A 224 9.14 -5.53 22.48
CA LYS A 224 10.21 -6.51 22.76
C LYS A 224 9.69 -7.96 22.87
N THR A 225 8.68 -8.29 22.11
CA THR A 225 7.99 -9.59 22.14
C THR A 225 8.58 -10.63 21.19
N GLU A 226 9.70 -10.34 20.54
CA GLU A 226 10.32 -11.19 19.52
C GLU A 226 10.51 -12.66 20.00
N THR A 227 11.07 -12.85 21.20
CA THR A 227 11.25 -14.20 21.77
C THR A 227 9.92 -14.91 21.98
N LEU A 228 8.89 -14.18 22.42
CA LEU A 228 7.56 -14.73 22.62
C LEU A 228 6.91 -15.12 21.28
N LEU A 229 7.01 -14.27 20.26
CA LEU A 229 6.46 -14.56 18.94
C LEU A 229 7.09 -15.77 18.27
N ARG A 230 8.36 -16.05 18.57
CA ARG A 230 9.08 -17.21 18.06
C ARG A 230 8.51 -18.55 18.57
N ILE A 231 7.97 -18.58 19.80
CA ILE A 231 7.46 -19.80 20.44
C ILE A 231 5.93 -19.90 20.42
N LEU A 232 5.22 -18.79 20.21
CA LEU A 232 3.76 -18.78 20.20
C LEU A 232 3.21 -19.45 18.93
N PRO A 233 2.29 -20.42 19.08
CA PRO A 233 1.55 -20.95 17.94
C PRO A 233 0.79 -19.84 17.20
N ARG A 234 0.79 -19.88 15.87
CA ARG A 234 0.14 -18.87 15.00
C ARG A 234 -1.31 -18.57 15.39
N ARG A 235 -2.07 -19.61 15.81
CA ARG A 235 -3.46 -19.46 16.26
C ARG A 235 -3.64 -18.44 17.40
N TRP A 236 -2.68 -18.34 18.31
CA TRP A 236 -2.72 -17.38 19.41
C TRP A 236 -2.45 -15.95 18.90
N ILE A 237 -1.51 -15.80 17.99
CA ILE A 237 -1.21 -14.53 17.34
C ILE A 237 -2.48 -14.03 16.61
N ASP A 238 -3.11 -14.89 15.80
CA ASP A 238 -4.35 -14.56 15.07
C ASP A 238 -5.51 -14.21 16.02
N MET A 239 -5.60 -14.87 17.19
CA MET A 239 -6.60 -14.58 18.22
C MET A 239 -6.37 -13.20 18.84
N PHE A 240 -5.14 -12.83 19.19
CA PHE A 240 -4.81 -11.51 19.71
C PHE A 240 -5.10 -10.42 18.67
N GLU A 241 -4.75 -10.64 17.41
CA GLU A 241 -5.06 -9.76 16.31
C GLU A 241 -6.58 -9.58 16.14
N ALA A 242 -7.35 -10.69 16.21
CA ALA A 242 -8.80 -10.62 16.10
C ALA A 242 -9.45 -9.90 17.29
N ALA A 243 -8.94 -10.09 18.50
CA ALA A 243 -9.45 -9.43 19.70
C ALA A 243 -9.25 -7.91 19.64
N THR A 244 -8.05 -7.45 19.25
CA THR A 244 -7.77 -6.01 19.16
C THR A 244 -8.55 -5.32 18.05
N ARG A 245 -8.84 -5.99 16.94
CA ARG A 245 -9.72 -5.46 15.87
C ARG A 245 -11.19 -5.34 16.26
N ARG A 246 -11.63 -5.94 17.39
CA ARG A 246 -12.99 -5.80 17.94
C ARG A 246 -13.13 -4.65 18.92
N LEU A 247 -12.05 -4.00 19.28
CA LEU A 247 -12.08 -2.81 20.13
C LEU A 247 -12.81 -1.65 19.44
N PRO A 248 -13.37 -0.70 20.18
CA PRO A 248 -13.88 0.55 19.61
C PRO A 248 -12.85 1.24 18.73
N PHE A 249 -13.28 1.86 17.63
CA PHE A 249 -12.36 2.46 16.64
C PHE A 249 -11.39 3.46 17.27
N SER A 250 -11.83 4.26 18.25
CA SER A 250 -10.98 5.20 19.00
C SER A 250 -9.82 4.55 19.74
N LEU A 251 -10.00 3.30 20.23
CA LEU A 251 -8.94 2.52 20.85
C LEU A 251 -8.05 1.87 19.78
N GLN A 252 -8.65 1.35 18.71
CA GLN A 252 -7.88 0.81 17.59
C GLN A 252 -6.90 1.84 17.02
N GLN A 253 -7.33 3.09 16.82
CA GLN A 253 -6.49 4.19 16.33
C GLN A 253 -5.22 4.36 17.17
N LYS A 254 -5.32 4.25 18.49
CA LYS A 254 -4.18 4.42 19.40
C LYS A 254 -3.30 3.18 19.52
N LEU A 255 -3.87 1.99 19.33
CA LEU A 255 -3.21 0.72 19.63
C LEU A 255 -2.68 0.00 18.39
N LEU A 256 -3.35 0.12 17.23
CA LEU A 256 -2.97 -0.66 16.05
C LEU A 256 -1.96 0.09 15.19
N VAL A 257 -0.98 -0.65 14.67
CA VAL A 257 0.25 -0.09 14.07
C VAL A 257 0.06 0.31 12.61
N GLN A 258 -0.81 -0.41 11.89
CA GLN A 258 -0.98 -0.27 10.45
C GLN A 258 -2.42 0.11 10.10
N MET A 259 -2.57 0.82 8.99
CA MET A 259 -3.85 1.22 8.42
C MET A 259 -3.94 0.75 6.96
N ALA A 260 -5.09 0.23 6.56
CA ALA A 260 -5.45 0.01 5.18
C ALA A 260 -6.73 0.77 4.86
N VAL A 261 -6.74 1.43 3.70
CA VAL A 261 -7.88 2.21 3.22
C VAL A 261 -8.26 1.73 1.84
N ARG A 262 -9.55 1.51 1.62
CA ARG A 262 -10.12 1.33 0.29
C ARG A 262 -10.91 2.58 -0.07
N PHE A 263 -10.51 3.21 -1.16
CA PHE A 263 -11.23 4.30 -1.77
C PHE A 263 -11.97 3.82 -3.00
N ARG A 264 -13.06 4.53 -3.34
CA ARG A 264 -13.79 4.41 -4.59
C ARG A 264 -13.72 5.73 -5.33
N LYS A 265 -13.38 5.72 -6.62
CA LYS A 265 -13.38 6.92 -7.45
C LYS A 265 -14.82 7.37 -7.71
N ARG A 266 -15.08 8.66 -7.47
CA ARG A 266 -16.36 9.30 -7.80
C ARG A 266 -16.56 9.36 -9.31
N GLU A 267 -17.82 9.38 -9.76
CA GLU A 267 -18.11 9.79 -11.12
C GLU A 267 -17.74 11.25 -11.33
N PRO A 268 -17.20 11.61 -12.51
CA PRO A 268 -17.12 13.02 -12.89
C PRO A 268 -18.52 13.61 -12.88
N VAL A 269 -18.69 14.75 -12.20
CA VAL A 269 -19.96 15.48 -12.26
C VAL A 269 -20.14 15.94 -13.73
N PRO A 270 -21.25 15.61 -14.42
CA PRO A 270 -21.47 16.10 -15.77
C PRO A 270 -21.46 17.62 -15.80
N ASP A 271 -20.75 18.22 -16.76
CA ASP A 271 -20.64 19.68 -16.91
C ASP A 271 -21.98 20.39 -17.16
N GLU A 272 -23.05 19.65 -17.44
CA GLU A 272 -24.41 20.20 -17.69
C GLU A 272 -25.05 20.89 -16.48
N ILE A 273 -24.57 20.65 -15.26
CA ILE A 273 -25.14 21.30 -14.06
C ILE A 273 -24.69 22.75 -13.98
N PHE A 274 -23.48 23.09 -14.44
CA PHE A 274 -22.95 24.45 -14.42
C PHE A 274 -23.55 25.37 -15.49
N SER A 275 -24.07 24.81 -16.60
CA SER A 275 -24.69 25.63 -17.67
C SER A 275 -26.11 26.09 -17.29
N ARG A 276 -26.82 25.36 -16.44
CA ARG A 276 -28.21 25.74 -16.04
C ARG A 276 -28.27 26.85 -14.99
N GLU A 277 -27.25 27.05 -14.19
CA GLU A 277 -27.23 28.18 -13.25
C GLU A 277 -26.89 29.51 -13.90
N GLN A 278 -26.20 29.51 -15.03
CA GLN A 278 -25.92 30.77 -15.77
C GLN A 278 -27.11 31.27 -16.62
N ASP A 279 -28.00 30.34 -17.04
CA ASP A 279 -29.21 30.73 -17.82
C ASP A 279 -30.38 31.18 -16.94
N SER A 280 -30.33 30.96 -15.65
CA SER A 280 -31.38 31.39 -14.71
C SER A 280 -31.15 32.79 -14.11
N ILE A 281 -30.05 33.47 -14.48
CA ILE A 281 -29.68 34.84 -14.02
C ILE A 281 -29.78 35.88 -15.18
N ARG A 282 -30.36 35.50 -16.29
CA ARG A 282 -30.65 36.45 -17.38
C ARG A 282 -32.13 36.81 -17.48
#